data_4242b20149003d78e8517d7802cc86f6
#
_entry.id   4242b20149003d78e8517d7802cc86f6
#
_cell.length_a   1.000
_cell.length_b   1.000
_cell.length_c   1.000
_cell.angle_alpha   90.00
_cell.angle_beta   90.00
_cell.angle_gamma   90.00
#
_symmetry.space_group_name_H-M   'P 1'
#
loop_
_entity.id
_entity.type
_entity.pdbx_description
1 polymer ?
#
loop_
_entity_poly.entity_id
_entity_poly.type
_entity_poly.pdbx_seq_one_letter_code
_entity_poly.pdbx_strand_id
1 'polypeptide(L)'
;MKKTYRLFALVFAALMLLAACTPAQSGGDSTTGGTSEIHDYAAEVKLVEGSTATAKQKVTVKTYIDGDTTHFNVPESVSPTGVLKARYLAINTPESTGKIEEYGKTASNFTKEKLMSASSIIVESDDANWNLDSTGGRYLVWVWYRTSEDAEYRNLNIELLQNGLAIASSSANNRYGSICMAAIAQAKALKLNIQSGKRDPNFYYGDAVELTLKELRCNAEKYNGTKVAFEGVITKNNNSGVYIESYDSETDRYYGIYVYYGYGLSGEGLDILSVGNLSRIVGSVQYYEAGGTYQVSGLTYRVMKPDDPSNIKKIEDGHEGAYREINAADFAAGMVKLTDAEGAEREYRSAELMMDTTVTARGLTVTAAYTTTSESSSQQGAMTLTCIAPDGTGVTVRTAVLYDAAGKLIGADEYKGKTLDVRGIVDLYDGKYQIRVFSADDITIVK
;
A
#
# COMPACT_ATOMS: atom_id res chain seq x y z
N MET A 1 55.04 -5.77 -27.26
CA MET A 1 55.89 -4.68 -26.72
C MET A 1 55.19 -4.08 -25.54
N LYS A 2 55.82 -4.20 -24.43
CA LYS A 2 55.60 -3.70 -23.06
C LYS A 2 55.43 -2.21 -22.96
N LYS A 3 54.58 -1.77 -21.97
CA LYS A 3 54.79 -0.67 -20.97
C LYS A 3 53.49 -0.50 -20.17
N THR A 4 53.37 -1.02 -18.98
CA THR A 4 53.84 -0.69 -17.61
C THR A 4 53.35 0.70 -17.07
N TYR A 5 52.52 0.62 -16.04
CA TYR A 5 52.42 1.28 -14.73
C TYR A 5 52.46 2.82 -14.59
N ARG A 6 51.58 3.40 -13.79
CA ARG A 6 51.90 3.84 -12.40
C ARG A 6 50.69 4.32 -11.60
N LEU A 7 50.60 3.73 -10.44
CA LEU A 7 49.87 4.07 -9.23
C LEU A 7 50.39 5.41 -8.66
N PHE A 8 49.50 6.28 -8.15
CA PHE A 8 49.85 7.32 -7.17
C PHE A 8 48.78 7.48 -6.11
N ALA A 9 49.13 6.95 -4.92
CA ALA A 9 48.47 7.30 -3.66
C ALA A 9 49.19 8.54 -3.10
N LEU A 10 48.42 9.51 -2.56
CA LEU A 10 48.99 10.60 -1.75
C LEU A 10 48.09 10.83 -0.53
N VAL A 11 48.64 10.43 0.61
CA VAL A 11 48.27 10.80 1.97
C VAL A 11 48.81 12.22 2.22
N PHE A 12 47.98 13.08 2.83
CA PHE A 12 48.50 14.29 3.52
C PHE A 12 47.85 14.45 4.88
N ALA A 13 48.70 14.41 5.88
CA ALA A 13 48.42 14.60 7.29
C ALA A 13 48.57 16.06 7.69
N ALA A 14 47.77 16.42 8.66
CA ALA A 14 47.83 17.52 9.66
C ALA A 14 48.99 18.50 9.67
N LEU A 15 48.67 19.77 9.93
CA LEU A 15 49.43 20.65 10.84
C LEU A 15 48.53 21.71 11.47
N MET A 16 48.47 21.70 12.82
CA MET A 16 47.97 22.82 13.63
C MET A 16 48.96 23.97 13.65
N LEU A 17 48.46 25.19 13.66
CA LEU A 17 49.21 26.35 14.19
C LEU A 17 48.24 27.32 14.90
N LEU A 18 48.44 27.44 16.19
CA LEU A 18 47.89 28.48 17.06
C LEU A 18 48.57 29.80 16.82
N ALA A 19 47.83 30.90 16.72
CA ALA A 19 48.33 32.20 17.05
C ALA A 19 47.21 33.06 17.68
N ALA A 20 47.36 33.39 18.94
CA ALA A 20 46.54 34.34 19.69
C ALA A 20 47.04 35.78 19.42
N CYS A 21 46.10 36.73 19.25
CA CYS A 21 46.23 38.14 19.65
C CYS A 21 44.86 38.80 19.66
N THR A 22 44.45 39.33 20.79
CA THR A 22 43.34 40.27 21.07
C THR A 22 43.86 41.68 21.18
N PRO A 23 43.03 42.78 21.34
CA PRO A 23 41.67 43.09 20.84
C PRO A 23 41.58 44.48 20.19
N ALA A 24 40.48 44.76 19.48
CA ALA A 24 39.98 46.15 19.35
C ALA A 24 38.46 46.13 19.15
N GLN A 25 37.75 46.82 20.06
CA GLN A 25 36.29 47.06 20.03
C GLN A 25 35.93 48.08 18.93
N SER A 26 34.88 47.79 18.17
CA SER A 26 33.89 48.81 17.78
C SER A 26 32.61 48.10 17.25
N GLY A 27 31.48 48.62 17.67
CA GLY A 27 30.17 48.07 17.64
C GLY A 27 29.53 47.81 16.29
N GLY A 28 28.47 47.02 16.33
CA GLY A 28 27.45 47.01 15.28
C GLY A 28 27.05 45.60 14.85
N ASP A 29 25.89 45.24 15.25
CA ASP A 29 24.98 44.29 14.62
C ASP A 29 25.34 42.78 14.70
N SER A 30 24.89 42.17 15.77
CA SER A 30 24.91 40.72 15.95
C SER A 30 23.69 40.06 15.26
N THR A 31 23.82 39.73 13.99
CA THR A 31 23.03 38.66 13.41
C THR A 31 23.68 37.33 13.82
N THR A 32 23.30 36.82 14.99
CA THR A 32 23.56 35.45 15.40
C THR A 32 22.80 34.54 14.49
N GLY A 33 23.45 34.03 13.45
CA GLY A 33 23.04 32.80 12.74
C GLY A 33 23.24 31.60 13.69
N GLY A 34 22.41 31.49 14.72
CA GLY A 34 22.32 30.28 15.51
C GLY A 34 21.69 29.24 14.64
N THR A 35 22.39 28.11 14.38
CA THR A 35 21.75 26.85 14.03
C THR A 35 20.80 26.54 15.18
N SER A 36 19.51 26.84 15.03
CA SER A 36 18.50 26.55 16.04
C SER A 36 18.47 25.03 16.17
N GLU A 37 18.98 24.52 17.27
CA GLU A 37 18.95 23.12 17.60
C GLU A 37 17.49 22.66 17.65
N ILE A 38 17.18 21.57 16.94
CA ILE A 38 15.81 21.03 16.90
C ILE A 38 15.52 20.44 18.28
N HIS A 39 14.57 21.04 18.98
CA HIS A 39 14.13 20.55 20.28
C HIS A 39 13.32 19.27 20.13
N ASP A 40 13.62 18.25 20.94
CA ASP A 40 12.99 16.91 20.84
C ASP A 40 11.78 16.78 21.74
N TYR A 41 10.65 17.29 21.31
CA TYR A 41 9.36 17.22 22.03
C TYR A 41 8.88 15.79 22.27
N ALA A 42 9.21 14.84 21.40
CA ALA A 42 8.85 13.43 21.61
C ALA A 42 9.57 12.79 22.78
N ALA A 43 10.71 13.35 23.22
CA ALA A 43 11.44 12.92 24.40
C ALA A 43 10.93 13.53 25.71
N GLU A 44 10.14 14.63 25.65
CA GLU A 44 9.58 15.27 26.84
C GLU A 44 8.43 14.48 27.45
N VAL A 45 7.70 13.73 26.65
CA VAL A 45 6.61 12.88 27.14
C VAL A 45 7.13 11.50 27.52
N LYS A 46 6.54 10.92 28.56
CA LYS A 46 6.95 9.60 29.07
C LYS A 46 5.77 8.65 29.11
N LEU A 47 6.00 7.43 28.60
CA LEU A 47 5.07 6.32 28.79
C LEU A 47 5.11 5.83 30.23
N VAL A 48 3.98 5.85 30.92
CA VAL A 48 3.85 5.30 32.27
C VAL A 48 3.19 3.93 32.18
N GLU A 49 3.98 2.88 31.98
CA GLU A 49 3.48 1.52 31.73
C GLU A 49 2.54 1.00 32.87
N GLY A 50 2.86 1.25 34.12
CA GLY A 50 2.07 0.80 35.26
C GLY A 50 0.81 1.61 35.57
N SER A 51 0.52 2.70 34.84
CA SER A 51 -0.66 3.52 35.08
C SER A 51 -1.91 2.87 34.44
N THR A 52 -3.01 2.86 35.20
CA THR A 52 -4.35 2.43 34.76
C THR A 52 -5.22 3.57 34.26
N ALA A 53 -4.70 4.79 34.21
CA ALA A 53 -5.44 5.97 33.74
C ALA A 53 -5.71 5.91 32.21
N THR A 54 -4.95 5.09 31.52
CA THR A 54 -5.08 4.87 30.05
C THR A 54 -5.01 3.39 29.75
N ALA A 55 -5.76 2.95 28.73
CA ALA A 55 -5.60 1.60 28.22
C ALA A 55 -4.32 1.49 27.39
N LYS A 56 -3.58 0.40 27.58
CA LYS A 56 -2.30 0.14 26.91
C LYS A 56 -2.21 -1.29 26.44
N GLN A 57 -1.57 -1.51 25.30
CA GLN A 57 -1.31 -2.84 24.76
C GLN A 57 0.03 -2.89 24.07
N LYS A 58 0.87 -3.86 24.43
CA LYS A 58 2.06 -4.20 23.65
C LYS A 58 1.61 -4.92 22.39
N VAL A 59 2.16 -4.51 21.23
CA VAL A 59 1.67 -4.94 19.92
C VAL A 59 2.80 -5.29 18.96
N THR A 60 2.46 -5.99 17.88
CA THR A 60 3.31 -6.13 16.69
C THR A 60 2.58 -5.56 15.48
N VAL A 61 3.33 -5.05 14.50
CA VAL A 61 2.73 -4.53 13.27
C VAL A 61 2.15 -5.68 12.46
N LYS A 62 0.92 -5.52 11.99
CA LYS A 62 0.29 -6.39 11.01
C LYS A 62 0.41 -5.81 9.61
N THR A 63 0.08 -4.52 9.43
CA THR A 63 0.07 -3.85 8.13
C THR A 63 0.32 -2.36 8.31
N TYR A 64 1.26 -1.82 7.55
CA TYR A 64 1.43 -0.37 7.40
C TYR A 64 0.41 0.14 6.38
N ILE A 65 -0.32 1.21 6.71
CA ILE A 65 -1.33 1.81 5.82
C ILE A 65 -0.81 3.13 5.27
N ASP A 66 -0.54 4.11 6.16
CA ASP A 66 0.07 5.40 5.83
C ASP A 66 0.79 6.00 7.05
N GLY A 67 1.08 7.29 7.03
CA GLY A 67 1.88 7.94 8.07
C GLY A 67 1.23 7.95 9.45
N ASP A 68 -0.10 7.97 9.53
CA ASP A 68 -0.87 8.05 10.79
C ASP A 68 -1.86 6.90 10.99
N THR A 69 -1.73 5.87 10.20
CA THR A 69 -2.60 4.69 10.26
C THR A 69 -1.78 3.41 10.12
N THR A 70 -1.87 2.54 11.14
CA THR A 70 -1.20 1.23 11.15
C THR A 70 -2.14 0.18 11.74
N HIS A 71 -2.16 -1.01 11.19
CA HIS A 71 -2.86 -2.14 11.79
C HIS A 71 -1.90 -2.95 12.65
N PHE A 72 -2.30 -3.22 13.89
CA PHE A 72 -1.52 -4.00 14.85
C PHE A 72 -2.21 -5.29 15.23
N ASN A 73 -1.42 -6.34 15.50
CA ASN A 73 -1.91 -7.55 16.12
C ASN A 73 -2.09 -7.31 17.62
N VAL A 74 -3.26 -7.67 18.14
CA VAL A 74 -3.65 -7.51 19.54
C VAL A 74 -4.41 -8.75 20.02
N PRO A 75 -4.50 -8.98 21.36
CA PRO A 75 -5.42 -10.00 21.89
C PRO A 75 -6.88 -9.68 21.57
N GLU A 76 -7.73 -10.71 21.47
CA GLU A 76 -9.18 -10.57 21.24
C GLU A 76 -9.88 -9.77 22.36
N SER A 77 -9.31 -9.71 23.56
CA SER A 77 -9.79 -8.86 24.65
C SER A 77 -9.67 -7.35 24.37
N VAL A 78 -8.81 -6.95 23.43
CA VAL A 78 -8.65 -5.55 22.97
C VAL A 78 -9.46 -5.29 21.72
N SER A 79 -9.42 -6.20 20.77
CA SER A 79 -10.21 -6.15 19.54
C SER A 79 -10.69 -7.54 19.16
N PRO A 80 -12.02 -7.76 18.99
CA PRO A 80 -12.58 -9.10 18.70
C PRO A 80 -12.00 -9.77 17.46
N THR A 81 -11.44 -9.00 16.54
CA THR A 81 -10.83 -9.53 15.31
C THR A 81 -9.35 -9.90 15.48
N GLY A 82 -8.77 -9.72 16.67
CA GLY A 82 -7.33 -9.84 16.90
C GLY A 82 -6.50 -8.73 16.23
N VAL A 83 -7.17 -7.72 15.64
CA VAL A 83 -6.53 -6.61 14.92
C VAL A 83 -7.03 -5.27 15.44
N LEU A 84 -6.12 -4.42 15.86
CA LEU A 84 -6.38 -3.02 16.19
C LEU A 84 -6.00 -2.17 14.97
N LYS A 85 -7.01 -1.59 14.32
CA LYS A 85 -6.79 -0.60 13.26
C LYS A 85 -6.55 0.74 13.93
N ALA A 86 -5.29 1.13 14.03
CA ALA A 86 -4.89 2.35 14.74
C ALA A 86 -5.03 3.58 13.83
N ARG A 87 -5.69 4.62 14.33
CA ARG A 87 -5.62 6.00 13.85
C ARG A 87 -4.86 6.80 14.90
N TYR A 88 -3.78 7.44 14.53
CA TYR A 88 -2.90 8.14 15.46
C TYR A 88 -3.57 9.43 15.96
N LEU A 89 -3.63 9.60 17.27
CA LEU A 89 -4.19 10.78 17.93
C LEU A 89 -3.40 12.04 17.62
N ALA A 90 -4.08 13.16 17.62
CA ALA A 90 -3.55 14.52 17.51
C ALA A 90 -2.93 14.89 16.16
N ILE A 91 -2.90 13.98 15.17
CA ILE A 91 -2.21 14.21 13.92
C ILE A 91 -3.06 13.84 12.71
N ASN A 92 -2.72 14.44 11.57
CA ASN A 92 -3.14 14.00 10.25
C ASN A 92 -1.96 14.12 9.30
N THR A 93 -1.52 13.00 8.74
CA THR A 93 -0.50 13.00 7.67
C THR A 93 -1.16 13.18 6.32
N PRO A 94 -0.46 13.70 5.30
CA PRO A 94 -0.95 13.62 3.93
C PRO A 94 -1.11 12.15 3.51
N GLU A 95 -2.09 11.89 2.66
CA GLU A 95 -2.42 10.55 2.20
C GLU A 95 -1.27 9.93 1.37
N SER A 96 -0.91 8.71 1.70
CA SER A 96 0.05 7.91 0.93
C SER A 96 -0.63 6.79 0.14
N THR A 97 -1.93 6.61 0.34
CA THR A 97 -2.78 5.59 -0.29
C THR A 97 -4.00 6.24 -0.94
N GLY A 98 -4.58 5.61 -1.95
CA GLY A 98 -5.69 6.19 -2.69
C GLY A 98 -5.25 7.44 -3.46
N LYS A 99 -5.69 8.62 -3.06
CA LYS A 99 -5.19 9.90 -3.61
C LYS A 99 -3.88 10.26 -2.91
N ILE A 100 -2.75 9.91 -3.53
CA ILE A 100 -1.43 10.22 -2.99
C ILE A 100 -1.22 11.74 -2.95
N GLU A 101 -0.88 12.27 -1.78
CA GLU A 101 -0.61 13.68 -1.55
C GLU A 101 0.88 13.94 -1.37
N GLU A 102 1.29 15.19 -1.63
CA GLU A 102 2.65 15.66 -1.39
C GLU A 102 3.03 15.42 0.08
N TYR A 103 4.22 14.88 0.35
CA TYR A 103 4.71 14.39 1.65
C TYR A 103 3.98 13.15 2.24
N GLY A 104 2.94 12.60 1.61
CA GLY A 104 2.28 11.40 2.09
C GLY A 104 3.22 10.19 2.14
N LYS A 105 3.93 9.94 1.05
CA LYS A 105 4.93 8.85 1.00
C LYS A 105 6.07 9.07 1.99
N THR A 106 6.52 10.32 2.15
CA THR A 106 7.58 10.69 3.10
C THR A 106 7.14 10.42 4.54
N ALA A 107 5.91 10.79 4.92
CA ALA A 107 5.35 10.52 6.25
C ALA A 107 5.16 9.00 6.50
N SER A 108 4.63 8.30 5.51
CA SER A 108 4.42 6.83 5.59
C SER A 108 5.74 6.07 5.76
N ASN A 109 6.76 6.43 4.99
CA ASN A 109 8.10 5.83 5.10
C ASN A 109 8.73 6.11 6.47
N PHE A 110 8.58 7.32 7.01
CA PHE A 110 9.05 7.66 8.35
C PHE A 110 8.42 6.77 9.42
N THR A 111 7.10 6.64 9.42
CA THR A 111 6.38 5.74 10.33
C THR A 111 6.85 4.29 10.20
N LYS A 112 6.93 3.80 8.97
CA LYS A 112 7.39 2.44 8.67
C LYS A 112 8.80 2.18 9.19
N GLU A 113 9.74 3.07 8.92
CA GLU A 113 11.14 2.97 9.38
C GLU A 113 11.22 2.88 10.92
N LYS A 114 10.51 3.78 11.63
CA LYS A 114 10.50 3.79 13.09
C LYS A 114 9.94 2.50 13.68
N LEU A 115 8.81 2.02 13.16
CA LEU A 115 8.18 0.80 13.66
C LEU A 115 8.92 -0.47 13.26
N MET A 116 9.58 -0.52 12.10
CA MET A 116 10.43 -1.64 11.69
C MET A 116 11.69 -1.77 12.53
N SER A 117 12.28 -0.66 12.95
CA SER A 117 13.48 -0.64 13.80
C SER A 117 13.16 -0.85 15.29
N ALA A 118 11.86 -0.93 15.66
CA ALA A 118 11.46 -1.02 17.06
C ALA A 118 11.68 -2.43 17.64
N SER A 119 12.32 -2.52 18.80
CA SER A 119 12.37 -3.74 19.63
C SER A 119 11.06 -3.96 20.40
N SER A 120 10.31 -2.90 20.66
CA SER A 120 9.01 -2.96 21.32
C SER A 120 8.12 -1.79 20.91
N ILE A 121 6.83 -2.10 20.70
CA ILE A 121 5.79 -1.13 20.35
C ILE A 121 4.65 -1.26 21.35
N ILE A 122 4.15 -0.12 21.86
CA ILE A 122 2.97 -0.04 22.72
C ILE A 122 1.99 0.96 22.07
N VAL A 123 0.72 0.56 21.95
CA VAL A 123 -0.37 1.48 21.67
C VAL A 123 -1.06 1.87 22.97
N GLU A 124 -1.45 3.13 23.08
CA GLU A 124 -2.05 3.70 24.29
C GLU A 124 -3.23 4.59 23.89
N SER A 125 -4.38 4.42 24.55
CA SER A 125 -5.53 5.33 24.39
C SER A 125 -5.30 6.66 25.11
N ASP A 126 -6.16 7.65 24.90
CA ASP A 126 -6.07 8.94 25.60
C ASP A 126 -6.68 8.89 27.02
N ASP A 127 -7.50 7.88 27.29
CA ASP A 127 -8.12 7.59 28.59
C ASP A 127 -8.12 6.08 28.91
N ALA A 128 -8.93 5.62 29.86
CA ALA A 128 -9.01 4.21 30.25
C ALA A 128 -9.72 3.31 29.22
N ASN A 129 -10.30 3.87 28.16
CA ASN A 129 -11.10 3.15 27.18
C ASN A 129 -10.44 3.12 25.81
N TRP A 130 -10.72 2.08 25.03
CA TRP A 130 -10.37 2.01 23.61
C TRP A 130 -11.41 2.78 22.78
N ASN A 131 -11.14 4.05 22.50
CA ASN A 131 -12.04 4.93 21.76
C ASN A 131 -11.89 4.75 20.25
N LEU A 132 -13.02 4.72 19.54
CA LEU A 132 -13.05 4.67 18.09
C LEU A 132 -13.10 6.08 17.49
N ASP A 133 -12.62 6.22 16.26
CA ASP A 133 -12.77 7.45 15.49
C ASP A 133 -14.25 7.66 15.06
N SER A 134 -14.53 8.79 14.44
CA SER A 134 -15.90 9.14 14.00
C SER A 134 -16.49 8.18 12.96
N THR A 135 -15.67 7.37 12.30
CA THR A 135 -16.13 6.34 11.36
C THR A 135 -16.53 5.04 12.07
N GLY A 136 -16.16 4.89 13.35
CA GLY A 136 -16.38 3.67 14.14
C GLY A 136 -15.51 2.49 13.72
N GLY A 137 -14.53 2.71 12.83
CA GLY A 137 -13.73 1.64 12.24
C GLY A 137 -12.28 1.56 12.73
N ARG A 138 -11.77 2.60 13.37
CA ARG A 138 -10.37 2.69 13.80
C ARG A 138 -10.26 3.16 15.24
N TYR A 139 -9.30 2.63 15.98
CA TYR A 139 -8.99 3.02 17.38
C TYR A 139 -8.09 4.24 17.40
N LEU A 140 -8.45 5.23 18.20
CA LEU A 140 -7.65 6.45 18.43
C LEU A 140 -6.56 6.17 19.45
N VAL A 141 -5.28 6.24 19.03
CA VAL A 141 -4.15 5.84 19.88
C VAL A 141 -2.94 6.76 19.79
N TRP A 142 -2.17 6.81 20.87
CA TRP A 142 -0.77 7.19 20.91
C TRP A 142 0.06 5.95 20.60
N VAL A 143 1.06 6.08 19.73
CA VAL A 143 1.97 4.99 19.37
C VAL A 143 3.33 5.27 19.98
N TRP A 144 3.79 4.33 20.79
CA TRP A 144 5.07 4.37 21.45
C TRP A 144 5.98 3.27 20.93
N TYR A 145 7.24 3.59 20.69
CA TYR A 145 8.23 2.62 20.25
C TYR A 145 9.57 2.85 20.94
N ARG A 146 10.37 1.80 21.08
CA ARG A 146 11.77 1.86 21.51
C ARG A 146 12.63 0.94 20.64
N THR A 147 13.89 1.32 20.43
CA THR A 147 14.82 0.59 19.53
C THR A 147 15.63 -0.50 20.23
N SER A 148 15.72 -0.47 21.56
CA SER A 148 16.35 -1.51 22.38
C SER A 148 15.61 -1.66 23.71
N GLU A 149 15.87 -2.73 24.45
CA GLU A 149 15.25 -2.96 25.77
C GLU A 149 15.63 -1.88 26.80
N ASP A 150 16.81 -1.30 26.67
CA ASP A 150 17.33 -0.26 27.58
C ASP A 150 16.94 1.16 27.13
N ALA A 151 16.36 1.31 25.94
CA ALA A 151 15.94 2.60 25.42
C ALA A 151 14.59 3.06 26.01
N GLU A 152 14.46 4.35 26.25
CA GLU A 152 13.18 4.99 26.58
C GLU A 152 12.19 4.88 25.41
N TYR A 153 10.90 4.74 25.72
CA TYR A 153 9.87 4.83 24.71
C TYR A 153 9.72 6.25 24.17
N ARG A 154 9.60 6.37 22.86
CA ARG A 154 9.36 7.61 22.12
C ARG A 154 7.94 7.64 21.59
N ASN A 155 7.32 8.82 21.62
CA ASN A 155 5.98 9.02 21.07
C ASN A 155 6.04 9.33 19.58
N LEU A 156 5.63 8.40 18.74
CA LEU A 156 5.69 8.54 17.27
C LEU A 156 4.75 9.63 16.75
N ASN A 157 3.58 9.84 17.37
CA ASN A 157 2.64 10.89 16.96
C ASN A 157 3.30 12.29 17.08
N ILE A 158 3.96 12.56 18.22
CA ILE A 158 4.65 13.84 18.45
C ILE A 158 5.89 13.94 17.54
N GLU A 159 6.57 12.83 17.31
CA GLU A 159 7.74 12.80 16.44
C GLU A 159 7.39 13.17 14.98
N LEU A 160 6.22 12.74 14.49
CA LEU A 160 5.70 13.16 13.18
C LEU A 160 5.39 14.66 13.14
N LEU A 161 4.82 15.23 14.22
CA LEU A 161 4.55 16.67 14.33
C LEU A 161 5.84 17.50 14.33
N GLN A 162 6.82 17.15 15.18
CA GLN A 162 8.05 17.91 15.32
C GLN A 162 8.92 17.88 14.07
N ASN A 163 8.79 16.83 13.25
CA ASN A 163 9.46 16.73 11.94
C ASN A 163 8.66 17.38 10.80
N GLY A 164 7.49 17.96 11.07
CA GLY A 164 6.65 18.59 10.04
C GLY A 164 6.10 17.58 9.02
N LEU A 165 5.93 16.31 9.39
CA LEU A 165 5.37 15.23 8.57
C LEU A 165 3.87 15.00 8.81
N ALA A 166 3.30 15.73 9.77
CA ALA A 166 1.88 15.75 10.06
C ALA A 166 1.40 17.18 10.32
N ILE A 167 0.11 17.41 10.06
CA ILE A 167 -0.60 18.62 10.49
C ILE A 167 -1.41 18.33 11.75
N ALA A 168 -1.84 19.39 12.43
CA ALA A 168 -2.67 19.30 13.61
C ALA A 168 -4.05 18.70 13.28
N SER A 169 -4.49 17.75 14.10
CA SER A 169 -5.86 17.22 14.08
C SER A 169 -6.36 17.10 15.53
N SER A 170 -7.15 18.08 15.99
CA SER A 170 -7.56 18.22 17.41
C SER A 170 -6.40 18.19 18.40
N SER A 171 -5.21 18.62 17.98
CA SER A 171 -3.95 18.45 18.71
C SER A 171 -3.90 19.17 20.05
N ALA A 172 -4.65 20.27 20.21
CA ALA A 172 -4.74 21.00 21.48
C ALA A 172 -5.63 20.33 22.54
N ASN A 173 -6.51 19.41 22.13
CA ASN A 173 -7.59 18.87 22.93
C ASN A 173 -7.33 17.44 23.46
N ASN A 174 -6.08 17.16 23.81
CA ASN A 174 -5.68 15.87 24.38
C ASN A 174 -4.66 16.10 25.51
N ARG A 175 -4.28 15.05 26.21
CA ARG A 175 -3.37 15.15 27.36
C ARG A 175 -1.96 15.66 27.04
N TYR A 176 -1.52 15.59 25.79
CA TYR A 176 -0.23 16.12 25.33
C TYR A 176 -0.40 17.39 24.45
N GLY A 177 -1.56 18.07 24.58
CA GLY A 177 -1.92 19.18 23.70
C GLY A 177 -0.90 20.29 23.63
N SER A 178 -0.34 20.71 24.79
CA SER A 178 0.69 21.74 24.82
C SER A 178 1.97 21.35 24.08
N ILE A 179 2.41 20.11 24.25
CA ILE A 179 3.61 19.55 23.60
C ILE A 179 3.36 19.40 22.08
N CYS A 180 2.20 18.89 21.68
CA CYS A 180 1.82 18.80 20.27
C CYS A 180 1.85 20.18 19.59
N MET A 181 1.29 21.20 20.24
CA MET A 181 1.26 22.56 19.68
C MET A 181 2.64 23.18 19.62
N ALA A 182 3.52 22.93 20.61
CA ALA A 182 4.91 23.39 20.58
C ALA A 182 5.71 22.70 19.46
N ALA A 183 5.55 21.40 19.28
CA ALA A 183 6.16 20.63 18.19
C ALA A 183 5.74 21.16 16.81
N ILE A 184 4.45 21.44 16.60
CA ILE A 184 3.94 22.06 15.38
C ILE A 184 4.51 23.46 15.15
N ALA A 185 4.58 24.29 16.21
CA ALA A 185 5.13 25.64 16.13
C ALA A 185 6.60 25.61 15.70
N GLN A 186 7.39 24.69 16.27
CA GLN A 186 8.79 24.48 15.87
C GLN A 186 8.90 24.04 14.41
N ALA A 187 8.13 23.04 13.98
CA ALA A 187 8.16 22.57 12.61
C ALA A 187 7.86 23.69 11.59
N LYS A 188 6.90 24.58 11.94
CA LYS A 188 6.59 25.79 11.14
C LYS A 188 7.75 26.79 11.14
N ALA A 189 8.32 27.10 12.32
CA ALA A 189 9.42 28.06 12.45
C ALA A 189 10.67 27.61 11.68
N LEU A 190 10.98 26.32 11.75
CA LEU A 190 12.11 25.69 11.07
C LEU A 190 11.81 25.33 9.61
N LYS A 191 10.58 25.50 9.14
CA LYS A 191 10.14 25.18 7.77
C LYS A 191 10.47 23.72 7.39
N LEU A 192 10.05 22.77 8.23
CA LEU A 192 10.32 21.35 8.01
C LEU A 192 9.24 20.71 7.12
N ASN A 193 9.63 19.88 6.17
CA ASN A 193 8.79 19.05 5.31
C ASN A 193 7.52 19.77 4.80
N ILE A 194 6.32 19.40 5.23
CA ILE A 194 5.03 20.03 4.85
C ILE A 194 5.06 21.56 5.08
N GLN A 195 5.74 22.00 6.11
CA GLN A 195 5.84 23.42 6.49
C GLN A 195 6.91 24.18 5.71
N SER A 196 7.68 23.50 4.85
CA SER A 196 8.83 24.10 4.15
C SER A 196 8.43 25.00 2.98
N GLY A 197 7.26 24.79 2.42
CA GLY A 197 6.87 25.37 1.13
C GLY A 197 7.70 24.87 -0.06
N LYS A 198 8.53 23.85 0.14
CA LYS A 198 9.31 23.19 -0.91
C LYS A 198 8.55 21.98 -1.44
N ARG A 199 8.88 21.58 -2.66
CA ARG A 199 8.37 20.33 -3.23
C ARG A 199 8.93 19.13 -2.47
N ASP A 200 8.08 18.10 -2.27
CA ASP A 200 8.51 16.83 -1.71
C ASP A 200 9.37 16.08 -2.74
N PRO A 201 10.62 15.72 -2.42
CA PRO A 201 11.49 14.98 -3.35
C PRO A 201 10.99 13.56 -3.66
N ASN A 202 10.07 13.02 -2.84
CA ASN A 202 9.49 11.69 -3.01
C ASN A 202 8.13 11.71 -3.72
N PHE A 203 7.65 12.89 -4.15
CA PHE A 203 6.37 13.03 -4.85
C PHE A 203 6.61 13.28 -6.34
N TYR A 204 5.88 12.58 -7.20
CA TYR A 204 5.99 12.72 -8.64
C TYR A 204 5.13 13.89 -9.14
N TYR A 205 5.78 14.95 -9.65
CA TYR A 205 5.12 16.17 -10.13
C TYR A 205 4.97 16.23 -11.66
N GLY A 206 5.46 15.22 -12.38
CA GLY A 206 5.46 15.20 -13.84
C GLY A 206 4.11 14.83 -14.45
N ASP A 207 4.06 14.82 -15.77
CA ASP A 207 2.98 14.25 -16.53
C ASP A 207 2.96 12.73 -16.35
N ALA A 208 1.82 12.11 -16.66
CA ALA A 208 1.71 10.66 -16.59
C ALA A 208 2.69 10.00 -17.59
N VAL A 209 3.42 8.99 -17.11
CA VAL A 209 4.26 8.16 -17.97
C VAL A 209 3.35 7.20 -18.76
N GLU A 210 3.36 7.31 -20.08
CA GLU A 210 2.60 6.40 -20.94
C GLU A 210 3.28 5.02 -20.98
N LEU A 211 2.54 3.97 -20.62
CA LEU A 211 3.03 2.60 -20.52
C LEU A 211 2.02 1.63 -21.16
N THR A 212 2.51 0.52 -21.63
CA THR A 212 1.69 -0.68 -21.86
C THR A 212 1.46 -1.39 -20.53
N LEU A 213 0.40 -2.20 -20.43
CA LEU A 213 0.20 -3.05 -19.23
C LEU A 213 1.32 -4.07 -19.04
N LYS A 214 1.98 -4.53 -20.12
CA LYS A 214 3.21 -5.35 -20.04
C LYS A 214 4.34 -4.61 -19.33
N GLU A 215 4.66 -3.39 -19.78
CA GLU A 215 5.73 -2.58 -19.15
C GLU A 215 5.41 -2.26 -17.70
N LEU A 216 4.16 -1.94 -17.40
CA LEU A 216 3.73 -1.66 -16.03
C LEU A 216 3.84 -2.91 -15.15
N ARG A 217 3.34 -4.08 -15.60
CA ARG A 217 3.39 -5.34 -14.83
C ARG A 217 4.83 -5.78 -14.57
N CYS A 218 5.68 -5.73 -15.58
CA CYS A 218 7.07 -6.16 -15.47
C CYS A 218 7.95 -5.21 -14.63
N ASN A 219 7.53 -3.95 -14.44
CA ASN A 219 8.34 -2.92 -13.77
C ASN A 219 7.56 -2.15 -12.69
N ALA A 220 6.54 -2.76 -12.08
CA ALA A 220 5.66 -2.06 -11.14
C ALA A 220 6.41 -1.45 -9.94
N GLU A 221 7.45 -2.11 -9.45
CA GLU A 221 8.32 -1.61 -8.38
C GLU A 221 9.03 -0.31 -8.79
N LYS A 222 9.59 -0.24 -10.00
CA LYS A 222 10.24 0.95 -10.56
C LYS A 222 9.31 2.16 -10.62
N TYR A 223 8.03 1.91 -10.92
CA TYR A 223 7.02 2.97 -11.03
C TYR A 223 6.28 3.27 -9.73
N ASN A 224 6.63 2.63 -8.62
CA ASN A 224 5.97 2.88 -7.33
C ASN A 224 6.03 4.36 -6.92
N GLY A 225 4.84 4.98 -6.74
CA GLY A 225 4.68 6.42 -6.50
C GLY A 225 4.67 7.29 -7.76
N THR A 226 4.86 6.71 -8.94
CA THR A 226 4.85 7.43 -10.22
C THR A 226 3.44 7.48 -10.79
N LYS A 227 3.08 8.61 -11.38
CA LYS A 227 1.83 8.76 -12.14
C LYS A 227 2.03 8.14 -13.52
N VAL A 228 1.16 7.20 -13.87
CA VAL A 228 1.21 6.45 -15.13
C VAL A 228 -0.11 6.58 -15.89
N ALA A 229 -0.06 6.33 -17.19
CA ALA A 229 -1.23 6.20 -18.04
C ALA A 229 -1.09 4.97 -18.92
N PHE A 230 -2.17 4.22 -19.08
CA PHE A 230 -2.23 3.00 -19.90
C PHE A 230 -3.66 2.72 -20.35
N GLU A 231 -3.80 1.82 -21.31
CA GLU A 231 -5.08 1.40 -21.84
C GLU A 231 -5.33 -0.09 -21.60
N GLY A 232 -6.59 -0.46 -21.42
CA GLY A 232 -7.00 -1.85 -21.28
C GLY A 232 -8.50 -2.01 -21.14
N VAL A 233 -8.95 -3.25 -21.21
CA VAL A 233 -10.36 -3.65 -21.07
C VAL A 233 -10.68 -3.86 -19.61
N ILE A 234 -11.73 -3.23 -19.14
CA ILE A 234 -12.27 -3.46 -17.76
C ILE A 234 -12.97 -4.82 -17.76
N THR A 235 -12.43 -5.76 -17.00
CA THR A 235 -12.94 -7.14 -16.98
C THR A 235 -13.82 -7.45 -15.78
N LYS A 236 -13.61 -6.74 -14.64
CA LYS A 236 -14.40 -6.90 -13.43
C LYS A 236 -14.38 -5.64 -12.59
N ASN A 237 -15.52 -5.34 -11.94
CA ASN A 237 -15.64 -4.32 -10.91
C ASN A 237 -16.06 -5.01 -9.59
N ASN A 238 -15.35 -4.72 -8.49
CA ASN A 238 -15.64 -5.27 -7.17
C ASN A 238 -16.16 -4.22 -6.17
N ASN A 239 -16.69 -3.10 -6.67
CA ASN A 239 -17.23 -1.95 -5.92
C ASN A 239 -16.19 -1.10 -5.16
N SER A 240 -14.91 -1.44 -5.24
CA SER A 240 -13.81 -0.64 -4.68
C SER A 240 -12.74 -0.35 -5.73
N GLY A 241 -12.72 -1.13 -6.79
CA GLY A 241 -11.78 -1.04 -7.89
C GLY A 241 -12.19 -1.94 -9.04
N VAL A 242 -11.39 -1.89 -10.09
CA VAL A 242 -11.57 -2.69 -11.29
C VAL A 242 -10.32 -3.48 -11.62
N TYR A 243 -10.51 -4.64 -12.23
CA TYR A 243 -9.47 -5.39 -12.91
C TYR A 243 -9.47 -4.96 -14.37
N ILE A 244 -8.29 -4.72 -14.91
CA ILE A 244 -8.10 -4.28 -16.28
C ILE A 244 -7.00 -5.09 -16.92
N GLU A 245 -7.19 -5.49 -18.18
CA GLU A 245 -6.21 -6.27 -18.92
C GLU A 245 -6.05 -5.79 -20.36
N SER A 246 -4.88 -6.04 -20.95
CA SER A 246 -4.62 -5.86 -22.37
C SER A 246 -3.73 -6.96 -22.91
N TYR A 247 -3.90 -7.24 -24.22
CA TYR A 247 -3.11 -8.23 -24.95
C TYR A 247 -1.82 -7.61 -25.50
N ASP A 248 -0.73 -8.32 -25.31
CA ASP A 248 0.56 -8.01 -25.92
C ASP A 248 0.89 -9.05 -26.99
N SER A 249 0.95 -8.62 -28.23
CA SER A 249 1.17 -9.51 -29.39
C SER A 249 2.60 -10.02 -29.52
N GLU A 250 3.58 -9.35 -28.91
CA GLU A 250 4.98 -9.78 -28.97
C GLU A 250 5.22 -11.00 -28.09
N THR A 251 4.57 -11.03 -26.92
CA THR A 251 4.72 -12.13 -25.96
C THR A 251 3.59 -13.14 -26.01
N ASP A 252 2.54 -12.90 -26.84
CA ASP A 252 1.30 -13.67 -26.91
C ASP A 252 0.66 -13.85 -25.53
N ARG A 253 0.59 -12.77 -24.74
CA ARG A 253 0.09 -12.79 -23.35
C ARG A 253 -0.85 -11.62 -23.07
N TYR A 254 -1.72 -11.83 -22.08
CA TYR A 254 -2.46 -10.76 -21.43
C TYR A 254 -1.70 -10.33 -20.19
N TYR A 255 -1.68 -9.02 -19.94
CA TYR A 255 -1.14 -8.40 -18.74
C TYR A 255 -2.25 -7.58 -18.09
N GLY A 256 -2.33 -7.65 -16.78
CA GLY A 256 -3.38 -6.97 -16.04
C GLY A 256 -2.85 -6.18 -14.86
N ILE A 257 -3.70 -5.31 -14.32
CA ILE A 257 -3.47 -4.63 -13.06
C ILE A 257 -4.80 -4.32 -12.37
N TYR A 258 -4.80 -4.35 -11.04
CA TYR A 258 -5.91 -3.87 -10.26
C TYR A 258 -5.84 -2.35 -10.12
N VAL A 259 -6.96 -1.67 -10.38
CA VAL A 259 -7.10 -0.22 -10.29
C VAL A 259 -8.07 0.12 -9.18
N TYR A 260 -7.56 0.66 -8.08
CA TYR A 260 -8.35 1.04 -6.92
C TYR A 260 -8.89 2.46 -7.09
N TYR A 261 -10.20 2.65 -7.05
CA TYR A 261 -10.83 3.98 -7.10
C TYR A 261 -11.50 4.39 -5.77
N GLY A 262 -11.77 3.44 -4.86
CA GLY A 262 -12.37 3.70 -3.56
C GLY A 262 -13.68 4.50 -3.67
N TYR A 263 -13.72 5.64 -2.97
CA TYR A 263 -14.85 6.59 -3.01
C TYR A 263 -14.52 7.85 -3.84
N GLY A 264 -13.44 7.85 -4.59
CA GLY A 264 -12.92 9.04 -5.29
C GLY A 264 -13.62 9.39 -6.59
N LEU A 265 -14.44 8.48 -7.13
CA LEU A 265 -15.18 8.68 -8.39
C LEU A 265 -16.67 8.56 -8.18
N SER A 266 -17.43 9.29 -8.99
CA SER A 266 -18.90 9.25 -9.04
C SER A 266 -19.40 9.56 -10.46
N GLY A 267 -20.68 9.22 -10.74
CA GLY A 267 -21.34 9.53 -12.02
C GLY A 267 -20.52 9.06 -13.23
N GLU A 268 -20.31 9.92 -14.21
CA GLU A 268 -19.58 9.62 -15.46
C GLU A 268 -18.20 9.00 -15.23
N GLY A 269 -17.50 9.36 -14.14
CA GLY A 269 -16.21 8.76 -13.80
C GLY A 269 -16.31 7.27 -13.48
N LEU A 270 -17.41 6.83 -12.86
CA LEU A 270 -17.68 5.40 -12.63
C LEU A 270 -18.13 4.70 -13.91
N ASP A 271 -18.91 5.39 -14.77
CA ASP A 271 -19.38 4.82 -16.03
C ASP A 271 -18.22 4.47 -16.97
N ILE A 272 -17.13 5.23 -16.92
CA ILE A 272 -15.87 4.93 -17.65
C ILE A 272 -15.29 3.58 -17.21
N LEU A 273 -15.46 3.20 -15.95
CA LEU A 273 -14.94 1.95 -15.36
C LEU A 273 -15.96 0.80 -15.42
N SER A 274 -16.97 0.88 -16.27
CA SER A 274 -17.92 -0.22 -16.50
C SER A 274 -17.23 -1.41 -17.18
N VAL A 275 -17.61 -2.61 -16.75
CA VAL A 275 -17.12 -3.86 -17.36
C VAL A 275 -17.44 -3.89 -18.84
N GLY A 276 -16.48 -4.28 -19.66
CA GLY A 276 -16.56 -4.29 -21.12
C GLY A 276 -16.11 -2.99 -21.80
N ASN A 277 -15.75 -1.96 -21.03
CA ASN A 277 -15.13 -0.77 -21.62
C ASN A 277 -13.63 -0.98 -21.85
N LEU A 278 -13.14 -0.61 -23.02
CA LEU A 278 -11.75 -0.26 -23.23
C LEU A 278 -11.55 1.17 -22.74
N SER A 279 -10.70 1.35 -21.76
CA SER A 279 -10.51 2.64 -21.10
C SER A 279 -9.05 3.01 -20.96
N ARG A 280 -8.75 4.31 -21.10
CA ARG A 280 -7.48 4.89 -20.71
C ARG A 280 -7.55 5.25 -19.24
N ILE A 281 -6.65 4.69 -18.45
CA ILE A 281 -6.51 4.94 -17.02
C ILE A 281 -5.34 5.87 -16.79
N VAL A 282 -5.51 6.83 -15.88
CA VAL A 282 -4.46 7.70 -15.37
C VAL A 282 -4.51 7.67 -13.86
N GLY A 283 -3.42 7.25 -13.24
CA GLY A 283 -3.32 7.11 -11.78
C GLY A 283 -1.89 6.91 -11.32
N SER A 284 -1.70 6.74 -10.02
CA SER A 284 -0.38 6.50 -9.44
C SER A 284 -0.20 5.04 -9.06
N VAL A 285 0.95 4.47 -9.41
CA VAL A 285 1.32 3.12 -8.99
C VAL A 285 1.60 3.11 -7.50
N GLN A 286 1.05 2.13 -6.81
CA GLN A 286 1.15 2.02 -5.36
C GLN A 286 1.37 0.56 -4.95
N TYR A 287 2.36 0.31 -4.08
CA TYR A 287 2.46 -0.97 -3.41
C TYR A 287 1.38 -1.11 -2.33
N TYR A 288 0.56 -2.15 -2.43
CA TYR A 288 -0.48 -2.47 -1.47
C TYR A 288 0.03 -3.52 -0.47
N GLU A 289 0.49 -3.07 0.69
CA GLU A 289 1.14 -3.90 1.72
C GLU A 289 0.27 -5.11 2.15
N ALA A 290 -1.04 -4.90 2.34
CA ALA A 290 -1.92 -5.98 2.80
C ALA A 290 -2.11 -7.10 1.77
N GLY A 291 -1.96 -6.81 0.49
CA GLY A 291 -2.05 -7.76 -0.61
C GLY A 291 -0.70 -8.25 -1.11
N GLY A 292 0.41 -7.59 -0.71
CA GLY A 292 1.74 -7.90 -1.19
C GLY A 292 1.93 -7.67 -2.70
N THR A 293 1.16 -6.73 -3.29
CA THR A 293 1.12 -6.49 -4.73
C THR A 293 1.05 -5.01 -5.08
N TYR A 294 1.26 -4.68 -6.35
CA TYR A 294 1.10 -3.33 -6.87
C TYR A 294 -0.29 -3.13 -7.46
N GLN A 295 -0.82 -1.94 -7.26
CA GLN A 295 -2.08 -1.47 -7.83
C GLN A 295 -1.92 -0.05 -8.37
N VAL A 296 -2.89 0.43 -9.14
CA VAL A 296 -2.97 1.83 -9.54
C VAL A 296 -4.12 2.50 -8.78
N SER A 297 -3.90 3.71 -8.29
CA SER A 297 -4.89 4.46 -7.51
C SER A 297 -4.83 5.95 -7.83
N GLY A 298 -5.67 6.76 -7.16
CA GLY A 298 -5.65 8.21 -7.32
C GLY A 298 -6.23 8.68 -8.66
N LEU A 299 -7.22 7.96 -9.19
CA LEU A 299 -7.89 8.30 -10.43
C LEU A 299 -8.64 9.62 -10.32
N THR A 300 -8.71 10.35 -11.42
CA THR A 300 -9.41 11.64 -11.49
C THR A 300 -10.34 11.66 -12.69
N TYR A 301 -11.54 12.22 -12.51
CA TYR A 301 -12.43 12.62 -13.59
C TYR A 301 -13.02 14.00 -13.28
N ARG A 302 -12.72 14.98 -14.13
CA ARG A 302 -13.15 16.36 -13.98
C ARG A 302 -14.16 16.69 -15.06
N VAL A 303 -15.44 16.59 -14.75
CA VAL A 303 -16.56 16.87 -15.69
C VAL A 303 -16.42 18.24 -16.34
N MET A 304 -16.02 19.26 -15.58
CA MET A 304 -15.85 20.65 -16.09
C MET A 304 -14.59 20.85 -16.94
N LYS A 305 -13.73 19.83 -17.07
CA LYS A 305 -12.52 19.84 -17.86
C LYS A 305 -12.33 18.47 -18.53
N PRO A 306 -13.20 18.09 -19.46
CA PRO A 306 -13.19 16.74 -20.04
C PRO A 306 -11.90 16.41 -20.80
N ASP A 307 -11.22 17.43 -21.33
CA ASP A 307 -9.94 17.26 -22.06
C ASP A 307 -8.70 17.31 -21.15
N ASP A 308 -8.88 17.33 -19.81
CA ASP A 308 -7.73 17.28 -18.88
C ASP A 308 -6.97 15.95 -19.07
N PRO A 309 -5.66 15.98 -19.41
CA PRO A 309 -4.88 14.77 -19.66
C PRO A 309 -4.76 13.84 -18.45
N SER A 310 -5.09 14.35 -17.25
CA SER A 310 -5.13 13.55 -16.02
C SER A 310 -6.45 12.81 -15.81
N ASN A 311 -7.47 13.04 -16.65
CA ASN A 311 -8.72 12.31 -16.57
C ASN A 311 -8.57 10.87 -17.08
N ILE A 312 -9.30 9.95 -16.44
CA ILE A 312 -9.60 8.67 -17.06
C ILE A 312 -10.57 8.90 -18.23
N LYS A 313 -10.52 8.03 -19.25
CA LYS A 313 -11.33 8.19 -20.46
C LYS A 313 -11.79 6.85 -20.99
N LYS A 314 -13.08 6.73 -21.31
CA LYS A 314 -13.60 5.61 -22.10
C LYS A 314 -13.19 5.80 -23.56
N ILE A 315 -12.67 4.74 -24.17
CA ILE A 315 -12.27 4.71 -25.59
C ILE A 315 -13.38 4.02 -26.39
N GLU A 316 -13.72 2.79 -25.99
CA GLU A 316 -14.72 1.95 -26.65
C GLU A 316 -15.52 1.16 -25.61
N ASP A 317 -16.60 0.50 -26.04
CA ASP A 317 -17.37 -0.45 -25.24
C ASP A 317 -17.56 -1.78 -25.98
N GLY A 318 -18.23 -2.73 -25.33
CA GLY A 318 -18.59 -4.01 -25.93
C GLY A 318 -17.46 -5.04 -25.99
N HIS A 319 -16.39 -4.83 -25.23
CA HIS A 319 -15.31 -5.81 -25.06
C HIS A 319 -15.63 -6.85 -23.99
N GLU A 320 -14.98 -7.99 -24.09
CA GLU A 320 -15.04 -9.06 -23.08
C GLU A 320 -13.66 -9.36 -22.54
N GLY A 321 -13.59 -9.91 -21.31
CA GLY A 321 -12.36 -10.48 -20.77
C GLY A 321 -11.87 -11.65 -21.61
N ALA A 322 -10.57 -11.83 -21.70
CA ALA A 322 -9.95 -12.85 -22.56
C ALA A 322 -10.25 -14.28 -22.09
N TYR A 323 -10.35 -14.49 -20.80
CA TYR A 323 -10.56 -15.80 -20.16
C TYR A 323 -9.69 -16.91 -20.77
N ARG A 324 -8.42 -16.57 -21.00
CA ARG A 324 -7.47 -17.47 -21.64
C ARG A 324 -7.30 -18.74 -20.83
N GLU A 325 -7.31 -19.90 -21.47
CA GLU A 325 -7.12 -21.18 -20.81
C GLU A 325 -5.69 -21.29 -20.27
N ILE A 326 -5.54 -21.66 -19.01
CA ILE A 326 -4.24 -21.86 -18.36
C ILE A 326 -3.83 -23.33 -18.41
N ASN A 327 -2.53 -23.56 -18.56
CA ASN A 327 -1.89 -24.81 -18.19
C ASN A 327 -1.61 -24.79 -16.69
N ALA A 328 -2.10 -25.76 -15.93
CA ALA A 328 -1.99 -25.76 -14.46
C ALA A 328 -0.54 -25.87 -13.97
N ALA A 329 0.31 -26.66 -14.63
CA ALA A 329 1.71 -26.80 -14.28
C ALA A 329 2.49 -25.50 -14.53
N ASP A 330 2.22 -24.82 -15.68
CA ASP A 330 2.81 -23.51 -15.98
C ASP A 330 2.32 -22.45 -14.99
N PHE A 331 1.04 -22.44 -14.64
CA PHE A 331 0.48 -21.54 -13.63
C PHE A 331 1.13 -21.73 -12.25
N ALA A 332 1.34 -22.97 -11.83
CA ALA A 332 1.87 -23.30 -10.50
C ALA A 332 3.38 -23.02 -10.37
N ALA A 333 4.16 -23.35 -11.39
CA ALA A 333 5.61 -23.36 -11.32
C ALA A 333 6.34 -22.88 -12.59
N GLY A 334 5.62 -22.48 -13.64
CA GLY A 334 6.23 -22.02 -14.90
C GLY A 334 7.00 -20.73 -14.72
N MET A 335 8.12 -20.64 -15.45
CA MET A 335 8.99 -19.47 -15.52
C MET A 335 9.04 -18.94 -16.94
N VAL A 336 9.02 -17.62 -17.08
CA VAL A 336 9.02 -16.91 -18.36
C VAL A 336 10.15 -15.90 -18.39
N LYS A 337 10.98 -15.95 -19.42
CA LYS A 337 12.00 -14.94 -19.68
C LYS A 337 11.44 -13.87 -20.58
N LEU A 338 11.56 -12.62 -20.17
CA LEU A 338 11.18 -11.46 -20.95
C LEU A 338 12.34 -10.47 -20.98
N THR A 339 12.50 -9.81 -22.14
CA THR A 339 13.44 -8.70 -22.30
C THR A 339 12.74 -7.41 -21.89
N ASP A 340 13.33 -6.66 -20.97
CA ASP A 340 12.82 -5.34 -20.57
C ASP A 340 13.11 -4.25 -21.62
N ALA A 341 12.62 -3.04 -21.37
CA ALA A 341 12.83 -1.90 -22.28
C ALA A 341 14.32 -1.48 -22.40
N GLU A 342 15.12 -1.83 -21.42
CA GLU A 342 16.56 -1.58 -21.37
C GLU A 342 17.37 -2.70 -22.06
N GLY A 343 16.71 -3.75 -22.56
CA GLY A 343 17.33 -4.90 -23.25
C GLY A 343 17.89 -5.98 -22.30
N ALA A 344 17.59 -5.92 -21.01
CA ALA A 344 18.01 -6.94 -20.05
C ALA A 344 16.99 -8.08 -19.98
N GLU A 345 17.44 -9.32 -19.99
CA GLU A 345 16.57 -10.48 -19.71
C GLU A 345 16.26 -10.59 -18.23
N ARG A 346 14.98 -10.73 -17.93
CA ARG A 346 14.48 -11.03 -16.58
C ARG A 346 13.59 -12.26 -16.61
N GLU A 347 13.63 -13.02 -15.53
CA GLU A 347 12.82 -14.21 -15.35
C GLU A 347 11.69 -13.93 -14.35
N TYR A 348 10.46 -14.28 -14.75
CA TYR A 348 9.24 -14.07 -13.98
C TYR A 348 8.52 -15.39 -13.77
N ARG A 349 7.77 -15.53 -12.67
CA ARG A 349 6.79 -16.61 -12.57
C ARG A 349 5.67 -16.39 -13.58
N SER A 350 5.21 -17.46 -14.23
CA SER A 350 4.10 -17.36 -15.18
C SER A 350 2.85 -16.76 -14.55
N ALA A 351 2.49 -17.19 -13.33
CA ALA A 351 1.36 -16.64 -12.58
C ALA A 351 1.52 -15.16 -12.19
N GLU A 352 2.75 -14.69 -11.96
CA GLU A 352 3.05 -13.28 -11.68
C GLU A 352 2.71 -12.39 -12.87
N LEU A 353 3.05 -12.84 -14.07
CA LEU A 353 2.71 -12.10 -15.29
C LEU A 353 1.21 -12.13 -15.59
N MET A 354 0.50 -13.19 -15.16
CA MET A 354 -0.95 -13.32 -15.30
C MET A 354 -1.75 -12.61 -14.20
N MET A 355 -1.11 -12.02 -13.20
CA MET A 355 -1.82 -11.30 -12.13
C MET A 355 -2.83 -10.30 -12.68
N ASP A 356 -4.02 -10.30 -12.07
CA ASP A 356 -5.14 -9.41 -12.40
C ASP A 356 -5.76 -9.64 -13.79
N THR A 357 -5.33 -10.68 -14.54
CA THR A 357 -5.93 -11.07 -15.83
C THR A 357 -7.01 -12.13 -15.67
N THR A 358 -7.92 -12.19 -16.63
CA THR A 358 -8.97 -13.21 -16.69
C THR A 358 -8.42 -14.54 -17.24
N VAL A 359 -8.78 -15.64 -16.58
CA VAL A 359 -8.32 -16.99 -16.95
C VAL A 359 -9.45 -18.01 -16.89
N THR A 360 -9.26 -19.11 -17.62
CA THR A 360 -10.09 -20.32 -17.54
C THR A 360 -9.20 -21.50 -17.12
N ALA A 361 -9.61 -22.23 -16.08
CA ALA A 361 -9.00 -23.48 -15.67
C ALA A 361 -10.03 -24.60 -15.80
N ARG A 362 -9.66 -25.70 -16.49
CA ARG A 362 -10.58 -26.78 -16.79
C ARG A 362 -10.24 -28.06 -16.04
N GLY A 363 -11.29 -28.84 -15.77
CA GLY A 363 -11.16 -30.17 -15.21
C GLY A 363 -10.60 -30.21 -13.79
N LEU A 364 -10.75 -29.15 -13.00
CA LEU A 364 -10.26 -29.05 -11.64
C LEU A 364 -11.08 -29.94 -10.69
N THR A 365 -10.49 -31.00 -10.16
CA THR A 365 -11.13 -31.87 -9.14
C THR A 365 -10.93 -31.28 -7.74
N VAL A 366 -12.02 -30.97 -7.05
CA VAL A 366 -12.00 -30.40 -5.71
C VAL A 366 -11.71 -31.47 -4.66
N THR A 367 -10.54 -31.43 -4.05
CA THR A 367 -10.09 -32.40 -3.02
C THR A 367 -10.42 -31.92 -1.61
N ALA A 368 -10.43 -30.60 -1.39
CA ALA A 368 -10.86 -30.00 -0.13
C ALA A 368 -11.60 -28.70 -0.40
N ALA A 369 -12.54 -28.38 0.46
CA ALA A 369 -13.35 -27.18 0.35
C ALA A 369 -13.61 -26.59 1.75
N TYR A 370 -13.53 -25.28 1.87
CA TYR A 370 -13.74 -24.54 3.12
C TYR A 370 -14.58 -23.29 2.86
N THR A 371 -15.58 -23.05 3.69
CA THR A 371 -16.35 -21.79 3.71
C THR A 371 -15.89 -20.93 4.88
N THR A 372 -15.62 -19.67 4.65
CA THR A 372 -15.27 -18.70 5.69
C THR A 372 -16.48 -18.50 6.62
N THR A 373 -16.36 -18.87 7.89
CA THR A 373 -17.46 -18.81 8.87
C THR A 373 -17.34 -17.69 9.89
N SER A 374 -16.18 -17.00 9.96
CA SER A 374 -15.97 -15.90 10.91
C SER A 374 -16.91 -14.74 10.64
N GLU A 375 -17.75 -14.41 11.61
CA GLU A 375 -18.71 -13.29 11.55
C GLU A 375 -18.03 -11.92 11.48
N SER A 376 -16.80 -11.82 11.97
CA SER A 376 -15.99 -10.59 11.88
C SER A 376 -15.31 -10.39 10.53
N SER A 377 -15.38 -11.39 9.64
CA SER A 377 -14.78 -11.32 8.30
C SER A 377 -15.73 -10.70 7.29
N SER A 378 -15.28 -9.67 6.58
CA SER A 378 -15.98 -9.15 5.40
C SER A 378 -16.15 -10.18 4.27
N GLN A 379 -15.49 -11.34 4.38
CA GLN A 379 -15.53 -12.47 3.46
C GLN A 379 -16.30 -13.66 4.03
N GLN A 380 -17.15 -13.47 5.05
CA GLN A 380 -18.00 -14.54 5.58
C GLN A 380 -18.89 -15.12 4.46
N GLY A 381 -18.89 -16.43 4.28
CA GLY A 381 -19.58 -17.12 3.20
C GLY A 381 -18.74 -17.34 1.93
N ALA A 382 -17.60 -16.68 1.77
CA ALA A 382 -16.69 -16.94 0.67
C ALA A 382 -15.98 -18.29 0.85
N MET A 383 -15.64 -18.95 -0.28
CA MET A 383 -15.11 -20.32 -0.25
C MET A 383 -13.64 -20.37 -0.72
N THR A 384 -12.89 -21.31 -0.17
CA THR A 384 -11.60 -21.75 -0.69
C THR A 384 -11.71 -23.20 -1.13
N LEU A 385 -11.47 -23.46 -2.41
CA LEU A 385 -11.47 -24.80 -2.98
C LEU A 385 -10.02 -25.19 -3.31
N THR A 386 -9.56 -26.28 -2.71
CA THR A 386 -8.27 -26.89 -3.06
C THR A 386 -8.54 -27.90 -4.16
N CYS A 387 -7.96 -27.68 -5.32
CA CYS A 387 -8.22 -28.45 -6.51
C CYS A 387 -6.95 -29.13 -7.03
N ILE A 388 -7.14 -30.24 -7.73
CA ILE A 388 -6.11 -30.94 -8.52
C ILE A 388 -6.53 -30.89 -9.98
N ALA A 389 -5.66 -30.38 -10.82
CA ALA A 389 -5.83 -30.36 -12.28
C ALA A 389 -5.63 -31.78 -12.88
N PRO A 390 -6.00 -32.02 -14.15
CA PRO A 390 -5.85 -33.32 -14.79
C PRO A 390 -4.41 -33.87 -14.85
N ASP A 391 -3.42 -32.99 -14.84
CA ASP A 391 -2.00 -33.33 -14.80
C ASP A 391 -1.46 -33.60 -13.38
N GLY A 392 -2.31 -33.55 -12.35
CA GLY A 392 -1.95 -33.73 -10.95
C GLY A 392 -1.49 -32.46 -10.22
N THR A 393 -1.46 -31.31 -10.89
CA THR A 393 -1.04 -30.03 -10.31
C THR A 393 -2.09 -29.45 -9.39
N GLY A 394 -1.66 -28.94 -8.22
CA GLY A 394 -2.52 -28.26 -7.28
C GLY A 394 -2.88 -26.83 -7.75
N VAL A 395 -4.16 -26.50 -7.71
CA VAL A 395 -4.68 -25.15 -8.00
C VAL A 395 -5.64 -24.72 -6.90
N THR A 396 -5.47 -23.54 -6.38
CA THR A 396 -6.40 -22.96 -5.41
C THR A 396 -7.40 -22.04 -6.10
N VAL A 397 -8.68 -22.24 -5.81
CA VAL A 397 -9.76 -21.34 -6.25
C VAL A 397 -10.35 -20.67 -5.03
N ARG A 398 -10.36 -19.32 -5.03
CA ARG A 398 -11.00 -18.50 -4.00
C ARG A 398 -12.22 -17.82 -4.57
N THR A 399 -13.38 -17.98 -3.93
CA THR A 399 -14.59 -17.30 -4.40
C THR A 399 -14.87 -16.01 -3.60
N ALA A 400 -15.61 -15.09 -4.18
CA ALA A 400 -16.44 -14.17 -3.42
C ALA A 400 -17.56 -14.94 -2.71
N VAL A 401 -18.42 -14.23 -1.98
CA VAL A 401 -19.67 -14.81 -1.47
C VAL A 401 -20.58 -15.05 -2.67
N LEU A 402 -20.94 -16.31 -2.92
CA LEU A 402 -21.72 -16.70 -4.09
C LEU A 402 -23.15 -17.07 -3.70
N TYR A 403 -24.10 -16.73 -4.56
CA TYR A 403 -25.52 -17.06 -4.43
C TYR A 403 -25.99 -17.77 -5.69
N ASP A 404 -26.91 -18.71 -5.51
CA ASP A 404 -27.61 -19.36 -6.62
C ASP A 404 -28.69 -18.43 -7.24
N ALA A 405 -29.33 -18.88 -8.32
CA ALA A 405 -30.37 -18.13 -9.00
C ALA A 405 -31.59 -17.81 -8.12
N ALA A 406 -31.79 -18.53 -7.01
CA ALA A 406 -32.84 -18.31 -6.03
C ALA A 406 -32.41 -17.35 -4.90
N GLY A 407 -31.15 -16.87 -4.92
CA GLY A 407 -30.60 -16.00 -3.89
C GLY A 407 -30.13 -16.75 -2.63
N LYS A 408 -30.02 -18.06 -2.67
CA LYS A 408 -29.50 -18.87 -1.56
C LYS A 408 -27.97 -18.89 -1.62
N LEU A 409 -27.35 -18.76 -0.44
CA LEU A 409 -25.90 -18.85 -0.28
C LEU A 409 -25.39 -20.24 -0.71
N ILE A 410 -24.38 -20.25 -1.57
CA ILE A 410 -23.70 -21.45 -2.02
C ILE A 410 -22.56 -21.76 -1.04
N GLY A 411 -22.55 -22.96 -0.48
CA GLY A 411 -21.52 -23.44 0.43
C GLY A 411 -20.49 -24.32 -0.26
N ALA A 412 -19.32 -24.45 0.36
CA ALA A 412 -18.20 -25.23 -0.16
C ALA A 412 -18.52 -26.73 -0.37
N ASP A 413 -19.46 -27.27 0.41
CA ASP A 413 -19.89 -28.68 0.30
C ASP A 413 -20.54 -29.00 -1.05
N GLU A 414 -21.10 -28.00 -1.75
CA GLU A 414 -21.68 -28.18 -3.09
C GLU A 414 -20.65 -28.54 -4.14
N TYR A 415 -19.39 -28.17 -3.94
CA TYR A 415 -18.30 -28.40 -4.89
C TYR A 415 -17.35 -29.53 -4.48
N LYS A 416 -17.36 -29.96 -3.22
CA LYS A 416 -16.45 -30.98 -2.69
C LYS A 416 -16.60 -32.32 -3.45
N GLY A 417 -15.48 -32.83 -3.95
CA GLY A 417 -15.41 -34.07 -4.75
C GLY A 417 -15.92 -33.94 -6.19
N LYS A 418 -16.29 -32.73 -6.63
CA LYS A 418 -16.70 -32.44 -8.01
C LYS A 418 -15.52 -32.08 -8.87
N THR A 419 -15.69 -32.25 -10.18
CA THR A 419 -14.77 -31.70 -11.18
C THR A 419 -15.40 -30.47 -11.81
N LEU A 420 -14.63 -29.38 -11.86
CA LEU A 420 -15.09 -28.04 -12.23
C LEU A 420 -14.31 -27.48 -13.42
N ASP A 421 -15.00 -26.76 -14.28
CA ASP A 421 -14.39 -25.72 -15.13
C ASP A 421 -14.62 -24.37 -14.44
N VAL A 422 -13.58 -23.57 -14.31
CA VAL A 422 -13.60 -22.32 -13.55
C VAL A 422 -13.10 -21.18 -14.41
N ARG A 423 -13.87 -20.08 -14.47
CA ARG A 423 -13.45 -18.78 -14.99
C ARG A 423 -13.19 -17.85 -13.83
N GLY A 424 -12.12 -17.07 -13.89
CA GLY A 424 -11.80 -16.16 -12.79
C GLY A 424 -10.65 -15.23 -13.14
N ILE A 425 -10.14 -14.58 -12.11
CA ILE A 425 -9.02 -13.64 -12.22
C ILE A 425 -7.87 -14.16 -11.39
N VAL A 426 -6.66 -14.07 -11.92
CA VAL A 426 -5.45 -14.44 -11.16
C VAL A 426 -5.23 -13.43 -10.03
N ASP A 427 -5.09 -13.93 -8.83
CA ASP A 427 -4.97 -13.17 -7.60
C ASP A 427 -3.81 -13.70 -6.74
N LEU A 428 -3.24 -12.87 -5.88
CA LEU A 428 -2.20 -13.22 -4.92
C LEU A 428 -2.75 -13.12 -3.50
N TYR A 429 -2.63 -14.18 -2.72
CA TYR A 429 -3.00 -14.17 -1.31
C TYR A 429 -1.96 -14.94 -0.50
N ASP A 430 -1.42 -14.31 0.54
CA ASP A 430 -0.42 -14.90 1.43
C ASP A 430 0.76 -15.52 0.66
N GLY A 431 1.26 -14.79 -0.36
CA GLY A 431 2.37 -15.22 -1.21
C GLY A 431 2.07 -16.37 -2.18
N LYS A 432 0.80 -16.77 -2.32
CA LYS A 432 0.36 -17.86 -3.20
C LYS A 432 -0.59 -17.34 -4.28
N TYR A 433 -0.33 -17.72 -5.53
CA TYR A 433 -1.24 -17.42 -6.63
C TYR A 433 -2.47 -18.33 -6.57
N GLN A 434 -3.63 -17.75 -6.85
CA GLN A 434 -4.92 -18.42 -6.85
C GLN A 434 -5.81 -17.87 -7.98
N ILE A 435 -6.90 -18.56 -8.30
CA ILE A 435 -7.93 -18.08 -9.20
C ILE A 435 -9.08 -17.56 -8.35
N ARG A 436 -9.40 -16.28 -8.50
CA ARG A 436 -10.50 -15.62 -7.78
C ARG A 436 -11.75 -15.58 -8.63
N VAL A 437 -12.84 -16.13 -8.11
CA VAL A 437 -14.14 -16.19 -8.77
C VAL A 437 -15.13 -15.26 -8.08
N PHE A 438 -15.92 -14.53 -8.87
CA PHE A 438 -16.84 -13.52 -8.38
C PHE A 438 -18.32 -13.82 -8.62
N SER A 439 -18.64 -14.78 -9.50
CA SER A 439 -20.01 -15.19 -9.81
C SER A 439 -20.13 -16.71 -9.79
N ALA A 440 -21.29 -17.22 -9.41
CA ALA A 440 -21.60 -18.67 -9.51
C ALA A 440 -21.59 -19.15 -10.97
N ASP A 441 -21.94 -18.29 -11.92
CA ASP A 441 -21.94 -18.58 -13.36
C ASP A 441 -20.53 -18.85 -13.93
N ASP A 442 -19.51 -18.45 -13.20
CA ASP A 442 -18.10 -18.67 -13.57
C ASP A 442 -17.58 -20.06 -13.11
N ILE A 443 -18.42 -20.88 -12.48
CA ILE A 443 -18.11 -22.25 -12.06
C ILE A 443 -19.09 -23.23 -12.74
N THR A 444 -18.56 -24.11 -13.57
CA THR A 444 -19.34 -25.17 -14.22
C THR A 444 -18.93 -26.53 -13.64
N ILE A 445 -19.88 -27.28 -13.10
CA ILE A 445 -19.65 -28.67 -12.65
C ILE A 445 -19.70 -29.54 -13.90
N VAL A 446 -18.60 -30.24 -14.21
CA VAL A 446 -18.47 -31.13 -15.38
C VAL A 446 -18.53 -32.58 -15.03
N LYS A 447 -18.31 -32.94 -13.74
CA LYS A 447 -18.44 -34.30 -13.22
C LYS A 447 -18.63 -34.33 -11.70
#